data_7c18c390161bcfd563f7a6f6f9fbf631
#
_entry.id   7c18c390161bcfd563f7a6f6f9fbf631
#
_cell.length_a   1.000
_cell.length_b   1.000
_cell.length_c   1.000
_cell.angle_alpha   90.00
_cell.angle_beta   90.00
_cell.angle_gamma   90.00
#
_symmetry.space_group_name_H-M   'P 1'
#
loop_
_entity.id
_entity.type
_entity.pdbx_description
1 polymer ?
#
loop_
_entity_poly.entity_id
_entity_poly.type
_entity_poly.pdbx_seq_one_letter_code
_entity_poly.pdbx_strand_id
1 'polypeptide(L)' 'IGEAEGRAEGRLEGRLEIARKLKDSGFSIADIARIAELSPEEIDKL' A
#
# COMPACT_ATOMS: atom_id res chain seq x y z
N ILE A 1 -1.51 -3.63 22.52
CA ILE A 1 -2.44 -3.54 21.38
C ILE A 1 -2.30 -2.19 20.67
N GLY A 2 -2.34 -1.10 21.43
CA GLY A 2 -2.20 0.23 20.85
C GLY A 2 -0.89 0.44 20.10
N GLU A 3 0.19 -0.09 20.62
CA GLU A 3 1.49 0.04 19.98
C GLU A 3 1.53 -0.68 18.65
N ALA A 4 0.94 -1.86 18.59
CA ALA A 4 0.89 -2.63 17.37
C ALA A 4 0.07 -1.91 16.31
N GLU A 5 -1.03 -1.30 16.70
CA GLU A 5 -1.86 -0.53 15.78
C GLU A 5 -1.12 0.69 15.25
N GLY A 6 -0.40 1.39 16.11
CA GLY A 6 0.39 2.54 15.69
C GLY A 6 1.45 2.17 14.67
N ARG A 7 2.13 1.06 14.89
CA ARG A 7 3.15 0.57 13.97
C ARG A 7 2.54 0.15 12.64
N ALA A 8 1.36 -0.47 12.70
CA ALA A 8 0.67 -0.88 11.50
C ALA A 8 0.27 0.33 10.64
N GLU A 9 -0.17 1.39 11.26
CA GLU A 9 -0.52 2.61 10.54
C GLU A 9 0.69 3.23 9.87
N GLY A 10 1.82 3.29 10.57
CA GLY A 10 3.04 3.83 10.00
C GLY A 10 3.51 3.03 8.80
N ARG A 11 3.43 1.70 8.89
CA ARG A 11 3.80 0.83 7.78
C ARG A 11 2.83 1.00 6.61
N LEU A 12 1.56 1.19 6.91
CA LEU A 12 0.55 1.36 5.88
C LEU A 12 0.82 2.62 5.06
N GLU A 13 1.19 3.71 5.70
CA GLU A 13 1.52 4.94 4.99
C GLU A 13 2.70 4.75 4.05
N GLY A 14 3.73 4.07 4.50
CA GLY A 14 4.88 3.76 3.65
C GLY A 14 4.50 2.90 2.46
N ARG A 15 3.64 1.93 2.69
CA ARG A 15 3.16 1.06 1.62
C ARG A 15 2.30 1.82 0.61
N LEU A 16 1.50 2.76 1.10
CA LEU A 16 0.67 3.58 0.22
C LEU A 16 1.53 4.46 -0.70
N GLU A 17 2.61 5.00 -0.18
CA GLU A 17 3.52 5.79 -0.99
C GLU A 17 4.19 4.93 -2.07
N ILE A 18 4.62 3.74 -1.70
CA ILE A 18 5.20 2.80 -2.65
C ILE A 18 4.18 2.44 -3.73
N ALA A 19 2.95 2.16 -3.32
CA ALA A 19 1.88 1.81 -4.24
C ALA A 19 1.59 2.94 -5.21
N ARG A 20 1.60 4.17 -4.74
CA ARG A 20 1.39 5.33 -5.61
C ARG A 20 2.48 5.44 -6.67
N LYS A 21 3.72 5.24 -6.27
CA LYS A 21 4.84 5.27 -7.20
C LYS A 21 4.74 4.18 -8.24
N LEU A 22 4.37 2.99 -7.81
CA LEU A 22 4.19 1.86 -8.71
C LEU A 22 3.05 2.11 -9.69
N LYS A 23 1.95 2.66 -9.19
CA LYS A 23 0.80 2.98 -10.01
C LYS A 23 1.16 4.02 -11.06
N ASP A 24 1.91 5.03 -10.67
CA ASP A 24 2.37 6.07 -11.58
C ASP A 24 3.34 5.53 -12.62
N SER A 25 4.07 4.49 -12.28
CA SER A 25 5.01 3.84 -13.19
C SER A 25 4.33 2.88 -14.18
N GLY A 26 3.05 2.65 -14.02
CA GLY A 26 2.30 1.80 -14.94
C GLY A 26 2.13 0.36 -14.50
N PHE A 27 2.40 0.04 -13.25
CA PHE A 27 2.19 -1.29 -12.74
C PHE A 27 0.70 -1.60 -12.59
N SER A 28 0.33 -2.86 -12.78
CA SER A 28 -1.05 -3.27 -12.60
C SER A 28 -1.41 -3.30 -11.12
N ILE A 29 -2.70 -3.19 -10.81
CA ILE A 29 -3.18 -3.25 -9.43
C ILE A 29 -2.77 -4.57 -8.77
N ALA A 30 -2.83 -5.67 -9.51
CA ALA A 30 -2.44 -6.98 -9.00
C ALA A 30 -0.96 -7.00 -8.60
N ASP A 31 -0.10 -6.43 -9.43
CA ASP A 31 1.32 -6.36 -9.12
C ASP A 31 1.59 -5.46 -7.92
N ILE A 32 0.94 -4.30 -7.89
CA ILE A 32 1.10 -3.35 -6.79
C ILE A 32 0.63 -3.98 -5.47
N ALA A 33 -0.50 -4.68 -5.51
CA ALA A 33 -1.02 -5.36 -4.33
C ALA A 33 -0.01 -6.37 -3.76
N ARG A 34 0.67 -7.07 -4.64
CA ARG A 34 1.68 -8.05 -4.24
C ARG A 34 2.92 -7.38 -3.68
N ILE A 35 3.42 -6.37 -4.37
CA ILE A 35 4.66 -5.70 -3.98
C ILE A 35 4.47 -4.88 -2.71
N ALA A 36 3.40 -4.09 -2.65
CA ALA A 36 3.13 -3.22 -1.52
C ALA A 36 2.39 -3.93 -0.38
N GLU A 37 1.99 -5.17 -0.57
CA GLU A 37 1.24 -5.95 0.41
C GLU A 37 -0.06 -5.26 0.83
N LEU A 38 -0.73 -4.66 -0.14
CA LEU A 38 -2.01 -4.00 0.06
C LEU A 38 -3.12 -4.74 -0.67
N SER A 39 -4.36 -4.49 -0.26
CA SER A 39 -5.48 -5.05 -0.99
C SER A 39 -5.72 -4.24 -2.27
N PRO A 40 -6.26 -4.87 -3.31
CA PRO A 40 -6.58 -4.15 -4.55
C PRO A 40 -7.52 -2.96 -4.33
N GLU A 41 -8.41 -3.09 -3.35
CA GLU A 41 -9.35 -2.02 -3.03
C GLU A 41 -8.62 -0.77 -2.52
N GLU A 42 -7.61 -0.97 -1.70
CA GLU A 42 -6.83 0.15 -1.18
C GLU A 42 -6.05 0.83 -2.29
N ILE A 43 -5.52 0.06 -3.22
CA ILE A 43 -4.77 0.59 -4.35
C ILE A 43 -5.69 1.39 -5.26
N ASP A 44 -6.90 0.91 -5.47
CA ASP A 44 -7.87 1.59 -6.32
C ASP A 44 -8.25 2.97 -5.78
N LYS A 45 -8.15 3.16 -4.47
CA LYS A 45 -8.44 4.44 -3.83
C LYS A 45 -7.30 5.45 -3.95
N LEU A 46 -6.16 5.03 -4.39
CA LEU A 46 -5.02 5.93 -4.55
C LEU A 46 -5.12 6.80 -5.84
#